data_75bfcc1f5bbc90979c67d78b7dd72949
#
_entry.id   75bfcc1f5bbc90979c67d78b7dd72949
#
_cell.length_a   1.000
_cell.length_b   1.000
_cell.length_c   1.000
_cell.angle_alpha   90.00
_cell.angle_beta   90.00
_cell.angle_gamma   90.00
#
_symmetry.space_group_name_H-M   'P 1'
#
loop_
_entity.id
_entity.type
_entity.pdbx_description
1 polymer ?
#
loop_
_entity_poly.entity_id
_entity_poly.type
_entity_poly.pdbx_seq_one_letter_code
_entity_poly.pdbx_strand_id
1 'polypeptide(L)'
;GYPTNKVFEEALYLLDDLGSDMIEIGIPFSDPIAEGKTIEYAHHKSLENGFNYDDLFKITRKFKDKSNTPIIAMGYTNSFINPSPEDFSKNLELANFDGNKRQDLPYQEKEILECYKKNNLEFIQLIAPTSKNKTISESIKNDPSLIYYITQRGVTGLNNIDFGEVIQKLKNIRTITEVKVL
;
A
#
# COMPACT_ATOMS: atom_id res chain seq x y z
N GLY A 1 1.31 -7.74 13.50
CA GLY A 1 2.41 -7.13 13.65
C GLY A 1 3.78 -7.65 14.02
N TYR A 2 4.74 -7.17 13.30
CA TYR A 2 6.16 -7.40 13.55
C TYR A 2 6.73 -6.25 14.39
N PRO A 3 7.65 -6.52 15.32
CA PRO A 3 8.03 -7.85 15.85
C PRO A 3 6.98 -8.49 16.76
N THR A 4 6.08 -7.71 17.33
CA THR A 4 4.92 -8.13 18.12
C THR A 4 3.76 -7.16 17.89
N ASN A 5 2.52 -7.56 18.19
CA ASN A 5 1.36 -6.67 18.11
C ASN A 5 1.51 -5.42 18.99
N LYS A 6 2.14 -5.54 20.17
CA LYS A 6 2.40 -4.41 21.05
C LYS A 6 3.36 -3.40 20.44
N VAL A 7 4.50 -3.85 19.93
CA VAL A 7 5.50 -2.97 19.29
C VAL A 7 4.94 -2.35 18.01
N PHE A 8 4.16 -3.10 17.23
CA PHE A 8 3.47 -2.57 16.07
C PHE A 8 2.49 -1.44 16.44
N GLU A 9 1.67 -1.63 17.47
CA GLU A 9 0.76 -0.59 17.96
C GLU A 9 1.53 0.66 18.43
N GLU A 10 2.60 0.48 19.22
CA GLU A 10 3.46 1.58 19.68
C GLU A 10 4.10 2.33 18.51
N ALA A 11 4.52 1.61 17.47
CA ALA A 11 5.11 2.21 16.27
C ALA A 11 4.11 3.09 15.49
N LEU A 12 2.83 2.71 15.42
CA LEU A 12 1.80 3.55 14.79
C LEU A 12 1.68 4.91 15.48
N TYR A 13 1.59 4.91 16.82
CA TYR A 13 1.51 6.17 17.59
C TYR A 13 2.81 6.99 17.48
N LEU A 14 3.97 6.34 17.48
CA LEU A 14 5.23 7.05 17.31
C LEU A 14 5.34 7.73 15.94
N LEU A 15 4.91 7.05 14.87
CA LEU A 15 4.90 7.64 13.52
C LEU A 15 3.92 8.83 13.43
N ASP A 16 2.77 8.72 14.07
CA ASP A 16 1.80 9.81 14.18
C ASP A 16 2.38 11.01 14.92
N ASP A 17 2.96 10.79 16.10
CA ASP A 17 3.60 11.83 16.93
C ASP A 17 4.77 12.53 16.19
N LEU A 18 5.47 11.81 15.32
CA LEU A 18 6.54 12.37 14.48
C LEU A 18 6.01 13.14 13.25
N GLY A 19 4.70 13.21 13.05
CA GLY A 19 4.06 13.98 12.00
C GLY A 19 4.06 13.32 10.64
N SER A 20 3.92 12.00 10.57
CA SER A 20 3.74 11.28 9.29
C SER A 20 2.46 11.75 8.61
N ASP A 21 2.55 12.10 7.31
CA ASP A 21 1.39 12.47 6.49
C ASP A 21 0.48 11.27 6.19
N MET A 22 1.04 10.06 6.18
CA MET A 22 0.36 8.79 5.90
C MET A 22 1.22 7.63 6.41
N ILE A 23 0.58 6.56 6.89
CA ILE A 23 1.25 5.35 7.35
C ILE A 23 0.83 4.16 6.48
N GLU A 24 1.80 3.49 5.86
CA GLU A 24 1.55 2.22 5.17
C GLU A 24 1.71 1.05 6.13
N ILE A 25 0.68 0.20 6.20
CA ILE A 25 0.67 -1.01 7.00
C ILE A 25 0.79 -2.22 6.09
N GLY A 26 1.94 -2.89 6.12
CA GLY A 26 2.20 -4.11 5.36
C GLY A 26 1.37 -5.29 5.87
N ILE A 27 0.53 -5.85 5.00
CA ILE A 27 -0.21 -7.09 5.27
C ILE A 27 0.74 -8.27 5.05
N PRO A 28 1.01 -9.10 6.06
CA PRO A 28 1.92 -10.23 5.92
C PRO A 28 1.52 -11.19 4.82
N PHE A 29 2.52 -11.63 4.05
CA PHE A 29 2.35 -12.57 2.94
C PHE A 29 3.52 -13.55 2.90
N SER A 30 3.27 -14.80 2.49
CA SER A 30 4.29 -15.87 2.47
C SER A 30 5.37 -15.66 1.42
N ASP A 31 5.02 -15.04 0.29
CA ASP A 31 5.87 -14.93 -0.89
C ASP A 31 6.02 -13.48 -1.38
N PRO A 32 6.61 -12.56 -0.56
CA PRO A 32 6.66 -11.14 -0.83
C PRO A 32 7.77 -10.79 -1.84
N ILE A 33 7.64 -11.23 -3.08
CA ILE A 33 8.67 -11.20 -4.14
C ILE A 33 9.11 -9.80 -4.58
N ALA A 34 8.30 -8.77 -4.32
CA ALA A 34 8.63 -7.37 -4.65
C ALA A 34 9.41 -6.67 -3.52
N GLU A 35 9.58 -7.33 -2.37
CA GLU A 35 10.18 -6.73 -1.19
C GLU A 35 11.67 -7.06 -1.05
N GLY A 36 12.41 -6.17 -0.38
CA GLY A 36 13.79 -6.46 0.01
C GLY A 36 13.86 -7.33 1.26
N LYS A 37 15.03 -7.93 1.51
CA LYS A 37 15.28 -8.90 2.58
C LYS A 37 14.76 -8.49 3.97
N THR A 38 14.81 -7.21 4.31
CA THR A 38 14.36 -6.70 5.60
C THR A 38 12.84 -6.80 5.74
N ILE A 39 12.11 -6.40 4.71
CA ILE A 39 10.64 -6.44 4.68
C ILE A 39 10.17 -7.89 4.54
N GLU A 40 10.80 -8.68 3.68
CA GLU A 40 10.55 -10.13 3.56
C GLU A 40 10.69 -10.83 4.92
N TYR A 41 11.77 -10.56 5.65
CA TYR A 41 11.97 -11.09 7.00
C TYR A 41 10.83 -10.70 7.95
N ALA A 42 10.38 -9.43 7.90
CA ALA A 42 9.28 -8.95 8.74
C ALA A 42 7.95 -9.65 8.41
N HIS A 43 7.67 -9.92 7.12
CA HIS A 43 6.50 -10.72 6.69
C HIS A 43 6.55 -12.13 7.31
N HIS A 44 7.66 -12.85 7.10
CA HIS A 44 7.81 -14.21 7.60
C HIS A 44 7.71 -14.26 9.13
N LYS A 45 8.39 -13.36 9.84
CA LYS A 45 8.31 -13.30 11.32
C LYS A 45 6.92 -12.97 11.83
N SER A 46 6.18 -12.10 11.15
CA SER A 46 4.80 -11.81 11.51
C SER A 46 3.90 -13.06 11.38
N LEU A 47 4.06 -13.82 10.29
CA LEU A 47 3.34 -15.07 10.07
C LEU A 47 3.72 -16.14 11.11
N GLU A 48 5.02 -16.34 11.37
CA GLU A 48 5.52 -17.26 12.40
C GLU A 48 4.97 -16.92 13.80
N ASN A 49 4.80 -15.64 14.10
CA ASN A 49 4.25 -15.15 15.37
C ASN A 49 2.71 -15.24 15.44
N GLY A 50 2.07 -15.87 14.45
CA GLY A 50 0.63 -16.10 14.44
C GLY A 50 -0.19 -14.86 14.04
N PHE A 51 0.28 -14.09 13.06
CA PHE A 51 -0.50 -12.98 12.50
C PHE A 51 -1.93 -13.40 12.21
N ASN A 52 -2.88 -12.56 12.61
CA ASN A 52 -4.28 -12.67 12.24
C ASN A 52 -4.88 -11.28 11.97
N TYR A 53 -5.93 -11.24 11.15
CA TYR A 53 -6.57 -9.99 10.77
C TYR A 53 -7.36 -9.35 11.90
N ASP A 54 -7.94 -10.12 12.82
CA ASP A 54 -8.73 -9.58 13.93
C ASP A 54 -7.90 -8.69 14.84
N ASP A 55 -6.68 -9.12 15.15
CA ASP A 55 -5.74 -8.31 15.94
C ASP A 55 -5.31 -7.04 15.17
N LEU A 56 -5.00 -7.17 13.88
CA LEU A 56 -4.68 -6.01 13.04
C LEU A 56 -5.83 -4.99 13.06
N PHE A 57 -7.04 -5.43 12.74
CA PHE A 57 -8.21 -4.56 12.69
C PHE A 57 -8.58 -3.94 14.03
N LYS A 58 -8.35 -4.65 15.13
CA LYS A 58 -8.52 -4.11 16.48
C LYS A 58 -7.51 -2.99 16.77
N ILE A 59 -6.25 -3.20 16.41
CA ILE A 59 -5.18 -2.21 16.62
C ILE A 59 -5.44 -0.96 15.77
N THR A 60 -5.81 -1.13 14.49
CA THR A 60 -6.05 0.01 13.60
C THR A 60 -7.25 0.84 14.02
N ARG A 61 -8.36 0.22 14.44
CA ARG A 61 -9.51 0.94 15.02
C ARG A 61 -9.09 1.76 16.24
N LYS A 62 -8.37 1.13 17.19
CA LYS A 62 -7.89 1.80 18.40
C LYS A 62 -6.93 2.97 18.08
N PHE A 63 -6.10 2.83 17.06
CA PHE A 63 -5.25 3.91 16.56
C PHE A 63 -6.10 5.06 16.00
N LYS A 64 -7.04 4.77 15.10
CA LYS A 64 -7.92 5.77 14.46
C LYS A 64 -8.89 6.46 15.43
N ASP A 65 -9.20 5.86 16.57
CA ASP A 65 -9.95 6.53 17.65
C ASP A 65 -9.18 7.73 18.25
N LYS A 66 -7.86 7.80 18.04
CA LYS A 66 -6.97 8.81 18.64
C LYS A 66 -6.20 9.63 17.62
N SER A 67 -6.11 9.19 16.38
CA SER A 67 -5.33 9.80 15.31
C SER A 67 -6.16 10.00 14.05
N ASN A 68 -5.93 11.12 13.37
CA ASN A 68 -6.48 11.41 12.03
C ASN A 68 -5.50 11.04 10.91
N THR A 69 -4.27 10.59 11.24
CA THR A 69 -3.28 10.21 10.22
C THR A 69 -3.82 9.07 9.36
N PRO A 70 -3.84 9.23 8.04
CA PRO A 70 -4.32 8.21 7.13
C PRO A 70 -3.49 6.93 7.23
N ILE A 71 -4.16 5.78 7.22
CA ILE A 71 -3.53 4.46 7.18
C ILE A 71 -3.92 3.71 5.91
N ILE A 72 -2.91 3.16 5.23
CA ILE A 72 -3.07 2.46 3.96
C ILE A 72 -2.67 1.00 4.12
N ALA A 73 -3.55 0.09 3.75
CA ALA A 73 -3.20 -1.32 3.68
C ALA A 73 -2.33 -1.59 2.44
N MET A 74 -1.11 -2.06 2.63
CA MET A 74 -0.17 -2.40 1.58
C MET A 74 0.08 -3.90 1.53
N GLY A 75 0.08 -4.51 0.36
CA GLY A 75 0.35 -5.92 0.23
C GLY A 75 0.14 -6.48 -1.18
N TYR A 76 -0.09 -7.78 -1.24
CA TYR A 76 -0.28 -8.54 -2.48
C TYR A 76 -1.74 -8.87 -2.69
N THR A 77 -2.17 -8.95 -3.96
CA THR A 77 -3.57 -9.16 -4.33
C THR A 77 -4.20 -10.35 -3.61
N ASN A 78 -3.48 -11.47 -3.49
CA ASN A 78 -3.98 -12.66 -2.79
C ASN A 78 -4.41 -12.42 -1.34
N SER A 79 -3.77 -11.47 -0.65
CA SER A 79 -4.17 -11.08 0.72
C SER A 79 -5.43 -10.22 0.74
N PHE A 80 -5.81 -9.63 -0.38
CA PHE A 80 -6.90 -8.66 -0.49
C PHE A 80 -8.17 -9.23 -1.15
N ILE A 81 -8.14 -10.47 -1.60
CA ILE A 81 -9.29 -11.15 -2.24
C ILE A 81 -9.80 -12.34 -1.42
N ASN A 82 -9.38 -12.51 -0.19
CA ASN A 82 -9.76 -13.63 0.66
C ASN A 82 -10.54 -13.14 1.89
N PRO A 83 -11.78 -13.60 2.15
CA PRO A 83 -12.52 -14.64 1.40
C PRO A 83 -13.06 -14.15 0.05
N SER A 84 -13.30 -12.85 -0.11
CA SER A 84 -13.66 -12.17 -1.36
C SER A 84 -13.16 -10.73 -1.35
N PRO A 85 -13.02 -10.04 -2.51
CA PRO A 85 -12.70 -8.62 -2.54
C PRO A 85 -13.73 -7.76 -1.80
N GLU A 86 -15.01 -8.11 -1.90
CA GLU A 86 -16.13 -7.42 -1.23
C GLU A 86 -15.99 -7.49 0.29
N ASP A 87 -15.83 -8.71 0.82
CA ASP A 87 -15.73 -8.92 2.26
C ASP A 87 -14.47 -8.30 2.83
N PHE A 88 -13.34 -8.46 2.13
CA PHE A 88 -12.08 -7.92 2.61
C PHE A 88 -12.07 -6.39 2.60
N SER A 89 -12.58 -5.75 1.53
CA SER A 89 -12.69 -4.29 1.47
C SER A 89 -13.61 -3.73 2.55
N LYS A 90 -14.74 -4.41 2.82
CA LYS A 90 -15.62 -4.05 3.93
C LYS A 90 -14.93 -4.17 5.29
N ASN A 91 -14.13 -5.22 5.50
CA ASN A 91 -13.38 -5.39 6.74
C ASN A 91 -12.32 -4.30 6.93
N LEU A 92 -11.65 -3.86 5.87
CA LEU A 92 -10.72 -2.72 5.92
C LEU A 92 -11.44 -1.41 6.26
N GLU A 93 -12.61 -1.13 5.65
CA GLU A 93 -13.43 0.03 5.98
C GLU A 93 -13.83 0.01 7.47
N LEU A 94 -14.35 -1.13 7.96
CA LEU A 94 -14.72 -1.31 9.37
C LEU A 94 -13.52 -1.24 10.33
N ALA A 95 -12.32 -1.46 9.84
CA ALA A 95 -11.07 -1.31 10.59
C ALA A 95 -10.45 0.10 10.47
N ASN A 96 -11.20 1.03 9.85
CA ASN A 96 -10.85 2.44 9.64
C ASN A 96 -9.59 2.66 8.80
N PHE A 97 -9.30 1.77 7.84
CA PHE A 97 -8.33 2.06 6.81
C PHE A 97 -8.87 3.12 5.86
N ASP A 98 -8.01 4.02 5.44
CA ASP A 98 -8.35 5.09 4.50
C ASP A 98 -8.15 4.65 3.04
N GLY A 99 -7.34 3.63 2.80
CA GLY A 99 -7.08 3.16 1.45
C GLY A 99 -6.24 1.89 1.37
N ASN A 100 -5.85 1.57 0.14
CA ASN A 100 -5.07 0.38 -0.16
C ASN A 100 -4.06 0.61 -1.28
N LYS A 101 -2.94 -0.11 -1.20
CA LYS A 101 -1.90 -0.20 -2.23
C LYS A 101 -1.51 -1.66 -2.44
N ARG A 102 -1.69 -2.18 -3.65
CA ARG A 102 -1.35 -3.57 -4.00
C ARG A 102 -0.16 -3.61 -4.94
N GLN A 103 0.81 -4.46 -4.61
CA GLN A 103 2.08 -4.54 -5.31
C GLN A 103 1.96 -5.18 -6.70
N ASP A 104 0.98 -6.06 -6.89
CA ASP A 104 0.85 -6.96 -8.02
C ASP A 104 -0.52 -6.90 -8.73
N LEU A 105 -1.38 -5.91 -8.41
CA LEU A 105 -2.68 -5.79 -9.06
C LEU A 105 -2.54 -5.08 -10.42
N PRO A 106 -2.87 -5.77 -11.53
CA PRO A 106 -2.96 -5.12 -12.82
C PRO A 106 -4.07 -4.05 -12.85
N TYR A 107 -3.83 -2.92 -13.51
CA TYR A 107 -4.83 -1.85 -13.63
C TYR A 107 -6.10 -2.26 -14.42
N GLN A 108 -6.07 -3.40 -15.11
CA GLN A 108 -7.19 -4.00 -15.82
C GLN A 108 -8.22 -4.65 -14.89
N GLU A 109 -7.85 -5.02 -13.67
CA GLU A 109 -8.69 -5.70 -12.66
C GLU A 109 -9.69 -4.73 -12.01
N LYS A 110 -10.57 -4.15 -12.83
CA LYS A 110 -11.50 -3.09 -12.42
C LYS A 110 -12.53 -3.56 -11.41
N GLU A 111 -13.01 -4.79 -11.52
CA GLU A 111 -14.00 -5.35 -10.59
C GLU A 111 -13.48 -5.34 -9.15
N ILE A 112 -12.22 -5.74 -8.96
CA ILE A 112 -11.59 -5.69 -7.64
C ILE A 112 -11.46 -4.24 -7.16
N LEU A 113 -11.05 -3.29 -8.02
CA LEU A 113 -10.92 -1.88 -7.65
C LEU A 113 -12.26 -1.28 -7.24
N GLU A 114 -13.35 -1.61 -7.95
CA GLU A 114 -14.70 -1.12 -7.66
C GLU A 114 -15.21 -1.60 -6.28
N CYS A 115 -14.88 -2.81 -5.85
CA CYS A 115 -15.23 -3.30 -4.50
C CYS A 115 -14.64 -2.39 -3.41
N TYR A 116 -13.39 -1.97 -3.59
CA TYR A 116 -12.70 -1.10 -2.63
C TYR A 116 -13.25 0.32 -2.65
N LYS A 117 -13.53 0.88 -3.81
CA LYS A 117 -14.15 2.20 -3.96
C LYS A 117 -15.55 2.26 -3.31
N LYS A 118 -16.35 1.22 -3.46
CA LYS A 118 -17.69 1.13 -2.82
C LYS A 118 -17.64 1.16 -1.30
N ASN A 119 -16.52 0.75 -0.71
CA ASN A 119 -16.27 0.79 0.73
C ASN A 119 -15.38 1.98 1.13
N ASN A 120 -15.43 3.09 0.39
CA ASN A 120 -14.74 4.35 0.69
C ASN A 120 -13.22 4.21 0.87
N LEU A 121 -12.61 3.20 0.25
CA LEU A 121 -11.17 2.97 0.33
C LEU A 121 -10.48 3.58 -0.88
N GLU A 122 -9.61 4.54 -0.61
CA GLU A 122 -8.77 5.18 -1.60
C GLU A 122 -7.81 4.18 -2.25
N PHE A 123 -7.51 4.38 -3.53
CA PHE A 123 -6.61 3.51 -4.29
C PHE A 123 -5.33 4.25 -4.67
N ILE A 124 -4.19 3.65 -4.36
CA ILE A 124 -2.87 4.15 -4.73
C ILE A 124 -2.34 3.35 -5.92
N GLN A 125 -2.14 4.04 -7.05
CA GLN A 125 -1.61 3.43 -8.27
C GLN A 125 -0.09 3.36 -8.25
N LEU A 126 0.46 2.15 -8.41
CA LEU A 126 1.89 1.96 -8.60
C LEU A 126 2.29 2.24 -10.06
N ILE A 127 3.34 3.00 -10.25
CA ILE A 127 3.98 3.24 -11.55
C ILE A 127 5.46 2.90 -11.43
N ALA A 128 5.92 1.96 -12.27
CA ALA A 128 7.31 1.57 -12.34
C ALA A 128 8.10 2.44 -13.35
N PRO A 129 9.44 2.50 -13.25
CA PRO A 129 10.29 3.17 -14.24
C PRO A 129 10.04 2.68 -15.68
N THR A 130 9.74 1.39 -15.81
CA THR A 130 9.46 0.72 -17.09
C THR A 130 8.05 0.96 -17.64
N SER A 131 7.14 1.58 -16.87
CA SER A 131 5.76 1.84 -17.30
C SER A 131 5.74 2.78 -18.51
N LYS A 132 5.07 2.34 -19.59
CA LYS A 132 4.91 3.16 -20.80
C LYS A 132 3.81 4.21 -20.60
N ASN A 133 3.85 5.32 -21.35
CA ASN A 133 2.85 6.39 -21.26
C ASN A 133 1.43 5.87 -21.47
N LYS A 134 1.23 4.94 -22.41
CA LYS A 134 -0.07 4.29 -22.62
C LYS A 134 -0.56 3.59 -21.34
N THR A 135 0.31 2.81 -20.68
CA THR A 135 -0.02 2.14 -19.41
C THR A 135 -0.39 3.13 -18.33
N ILE A 136 0.39 4.21 -18.19
CA ILE A 136 0.11 5.28 -17.23
C ILE A 136 -1.25 5.91 -17.50
N SER A 137 -1.53 6.32 -18.77
CA SER A 137 -2.80 6.92 -19.17
C SER A 137 -4.00 5.99 -18.92
N GLU A 138 -3.84 4.69 -19.15
CA GLU A 138 -4.91 3.72 -18.91
C GLU A 138 -5.14 3.47 -17.40
N SER A 139 -4.07 3.38 -16.62
CA SER A 139 -4.19 3.13 -15.18
C SER A 139 -4.85 4.30 -14.42
N ILE A 140 -4.64 5.53 -14.90
CA ILE A 140 -5.25 6.74 -14.31
C ILE A 140 -6.76 6.78 -14.52
N LYS A 141 -7.29 6.11 -15.54
CA LYS A 141 -8.76 5.99 -15.75
C LYS A 141 -9.47 5.26 -14.61
N ASN A 142 -8.72 4.56 -13.76
CA ASN A 142 -9.24 3.97 -12.54
C ASN A 142 -9.37 5.00 -11.40
N ASP A 143 -9.09 6.28 -11.67
CA ASP A 143 -9.25 7.38 -10.72
C ASP A 143 -8.53 7.14 -9.38
N PRO A 144 -7.20 6.94 -9.39
CA PRO A 144 -6.43 6.77 -8.17
C PRO A 144 -6.29 8.09 -7.42
N SER A 145 -6.30 8.06 -6.09
CA SER A 145 -6.08 9.23 -5.24
C SER A 145 -4.64 9.71 -5.27
N LEU A 146 -3.71 8.75 -5.40
CA LEU A 146 -2.27 8.98 -5.44
C LEU A 146 -1.60 8.05 -6.46
N ILE A 147 -0.49 8.52 -6.99
CA ILE A 147 0.47 7.70 -7.73
C ILE A 147 1.69 7.47 -6.83
N TYR A 148 2.05 6.21 -6.64
CA TYR A 148 3.31 5.83 -6.02
C TYR A 148 4.31 5.48 -7.13
N TYR A 149 5.30 6.35 -7.35
CA TYR A 149 6.33 6.12 -8.36
C TYR A 149 7.50 5.34 -7.75
N ILE A 150 7.70 4.11 -8.25
CA ILE A 150 8.86 3.29 -7.87
C ILE A 150 10.10 3.86 -8.57
N THR A 151 11.06 4.38 -7.79
CA THR A 151 12.24 5.06 -8.34
C THR A 151 13.34 4.12 -8.84
N GLN A 152 13.27 2.83 -8.45
CA GLN A 152 14.30 1.83 -8.78
C GLN A 152 13.71 0.60 -9.45
N ARG A 153 14.55 -0.05 -10.26
CA ARG A 153 14.27 -1.39 -10.80
C ARG A 153 14.81 -2.43 -9.80
N GLY A 154 13.97 -3.34 -9.35
CA GLY A 154 14.34 -4.39 -8.40
C GLY A 154 13.63 -4.24 -7.06
N VAL A 155 14.19 -4.87 -6.03
CA VAL A 155 13.60 -4.91 -4.69
C VAL A 155 14.02 -3.71 -3.84
N THR A 156 13.24 -3.40 -2.81
CA THR A 156 13.50 -2.32 -1.85
C THR A 156 14.89 -2.43 -1.22
N GLY A 157 15.62 -1.30 -1.13
CA GLY A 157 16.90 -1.22 -0.42
C GLY A 157 18.15 -1.29 -1.31
N LEU A 158 18.04 -1.22 -2.64
CA LEU A 158 19.18 -1.07 -3.54
C LEU A 158 19.64 0.41 -3.62
N ASN A 159 20.96 0.65 -3.66
CA ASN A 159 21.55 1.96 -3.40
C ASN A 159 21.87 2.84 -4.63
N ASN A 160 21.47 2.47 -5.84
CA ASN A 160 21.83 3.23 -7.06
C ASN A 160 20.58 3.82 -7.72
N ILE A 161 20.22 5.05 -7.31
CA ILE A 161 19.15 5.82 -7.93
C ILE A 161 19.74 6.76 -8.99
N ASP A 162 19.30 6.64 -10.23
CA ASP A 162 19.52 7.65 -11.24
C ASP A 162 18.48 8.78 -11.11
N PHE A 163 18.85 9.83 -10.39
CA PHE A 163 17.97 10.99 -10.19
C PHE A 163 17.59 11.69 -11.50
N GLY A 164 18.43 11.60 -12.54
CA GLY A 164 18.11 12.15 -13.86
C GLY A 164 16.92 11.41 -14.50
N GLU A 165 16.97 10.07 -14.48
CA GLU A 165 15.85 9.22 -14.95
C GLU A 165 14.57 9.48 -14.14
N VAL A 166 14.68 9.56 -12.81
CA VAL A 166 13.55 9.84 -11.92
C VAL A 166 12.90 11.19 -12.27
N ILE A 167 13.66 12.27 -12.35
CA ILE A 167 13.14 13.61 -12.66
C ILE A 167 12.47 13.63 -14.04
N GLN A 168 13.10 13.01 -15.04
CA GLN A 168 12.53 12.94 -16.39
C GLN A 168 11.19 12.17 -16.40
N LYS A 169 11.11 11.07 -15.65
CA LYS A 169 9.89 10.27 -15.55
C LYS A 169 8.78 11.03 -14.81
N LEU A 170 9.09 11.73 -13.73
CA LEU A 170 8.13 12.57 -13.01
C LEU A 170 7.58 13.68 -13.89
N LYS A 171 8.44 14.38 -14.65
CA LYS A 171 8.00 15.38 -15.64
C LYS A 171 7.03 14.76 -16.65
N ASN A 172 7.36 13.58 -17.16
CA ASN A 172 6.50 12.88 -18.10
C ASN A 172 5.14 12.49 -17.50
N ILE A 173 5.11 11.96 -16.26
CA ILE A 173 3.86 11.65 -15.56
C ILE A 173 3.01 12.91 -15.42
N ARG A 174 3.60 14.05 -15.07
CA ARG A 174 2.92 15.33 -14.93
C ARG A 174 2.33 15.87 -16.25
N THR A 175 2.82 15.45 -17.42
CA THR A 175 2.17 15.78 -18.70
C THR A 175 0.92 14.94 -18.97
N ILE A 176 0.72 13.85 -18.24
CA ILE A 176 -0.37 12.91 -18.45
C ILE A 176 -1.49 13.12 -17.42
N THR A 177 -1.15 13.55 -16.19
CA THR A 177 -2.12 13.65 -15.09
C THR A 177 -1.74 14.70 -14.05
N GLU A 178 -2.75 15.25 -13.38
CA GLU A 178 -2.62 16.12 -12.21
C GLU A 178 -2.67 15.34 -10.86
N VAL A 179 -2.87 14.02 -10.89
CA VAL A 179 -2.85 13.19 -9.68
C VAL A 179 -1.51 13.34 -8.96
N LYS A 180 -1.56 13.52 -7.64
CA LYS A 180 -0.34 13.65 -6.82
C LYS A 180 0.55 12.42 -6.95
N VAL A 181 1.88 12.66 -6.97
CA VAL A 181 2.90 11.61 -7.07
C VAL A 181 3.77 11.66 -5.81
N LEU A 182 3.90 10.50 -5.17
CA LEU A 182 4.83 10.21 -4.09
C LEU A 182 6.09 9.56 -4.65
#